data_fe254758e0fe136a47f8cf1a1a14984d
#
_entry.id   fe254758e0fe136a47f8cf1a1a14984d
#
_cell.length_a   1.000
_cell.length_b   1.000
_cell.length_c   1.000
_cell.angle_alpha   90.00
_cell.angle_beta   90.00
_cell.angle_gamma   90.00
#
_symmetry.space_group_name_H-M   'P 1'
#
loop_
_entity.id
_entity.type
_entity.pdbx_description
1 polymer ?
#
loop_
_entity_poly.entity_id
_entity_poly.type
_entity_poly.pdbx_seq_one_letter_code
_entity_poly.pdbx_strand_id
1 'polypeptide(L)'
;MLLHQEILLVSPVRAAERLLQLLPSADFRRSVGFSSGRILLGFALGTLTGTLLALAAGKSRIVKQLLAPLISAVKAVPVASITVLALIWVTSRNLSVLISFLITLPVVYSGMLEGIENLDHGLTEMARLFRVPAVRRFTGVYLSQLLPYFRNAARLAIGLSWKSGTAAELIGIPSGSIGEKLYSAKIYLETADLFAWTIAVILLSWLSEKLFLLLVDIAVRAVSGGRGLRGNAARRELPPVGLRAESVTRRFGGLTVLSGFTQDFPAGRTTAVMGASGCGKTTLLRILCGLLPPDSGRIDGAEGAWYSAVFQEDRLCENLTAAANIRLVTGNSRSREEIDSALAAVGLADCSGKPVREFSGGMKRRTALVRALLAEYSVLVRDEPFKGLDESTREKTAGWCRKMTAGKTVILVTHDPRDCELLSAAEIITM
;
A
#
# COMPACT_ATOMS: atom_id res chain seq x y z
N MET A 1 -38.92 -9.42 31.02
CA MET A 1 -38.77 -10.14 32.30
C MET A 1 -39.59 -11.44 32.26
N LEU A 2 -39.11 -12.43 31.51
CA LEU A 2 -39.84 -13.72 31.36
C LEU A 2 -39.21 -14.90 32.14
N LEU A 3 -38.09 -14.66 32.83
CA LEU A 3 -37.42 -15.67 33.63
C LEU A 3 -37.03 -15.07 35.00
N HIS A 4 -37.80 -15.34 36.04
CA HIS A 4 -37.49 -14.98 37.43
C HIS A 4 -36.35 -15.85 38.05
N GLN A 5 -35.52 -16.51 37.22
CA GLN A 5 -34.38 -17.29 37.70
C GLN A 5 -33.10 -16.47 37.46
N GLU A 6 -32.75 -15.61 38.42
CA GLU A 6 -31.49 -14.83 38.45
C GLU A 6 -30.22 -15.71 38.35
N ILE A 7 -30.36 -17.00 38.63
CA ILE A 7 -29.28 -17.99 38.50
C ILE A 7 -28.95 -18.30 37.05
N LEU A 8 -29.90 -18.15 36.11
CA LEU A 8 -29.69 -18.51 34.70
C LEU A 8 -29.44 -17.30 33.80
N LEU A 9 -30.01 -16.13 34.10
CA LEU A 9 -29.89 -14.94 33.28
C LEU A 9 -29.77 -13.68 34.14
N VAL A 10 -28.62 -13.07 34.10
CA VAL A 10 -28.33 -11.80 34.81
C VAL A 10 -28.64 -10.61 33.89
N SER A 11 -29.23 -9.55 34.48
CA SER A 11 -29.47 -8.32 33.70
C SER A 11 -28.17 -7.69 33.29
N PRO A 12 -28.12 -7.00 32.10
CA PRO A 12 -26.90 -6.28 31.64
C PRO A 12 -26.38 -5.27 32.66
N VAL A 13 -27.28 -4.64 33.41
CA VAL A 13 -26.93 -3.66 34.44
C VAL A 13 -26.14 -4.34 35.57
N ARG A 14 -26.63 -5.45 36.06
CA ARG A 14 -26.01 -6.23 37.16
C ARG A 14 -24.65 -6.79 36.74
N ALA A 15 -24.51 -7.25 35.47
CA ALA A 15 -23.21 -7.67 34.91
C ALA A 15 -22.22 -6.52 34.83
N ALA A 16 -22.67 -5.31 34.46
CA ALA A 16 -21.84 -4.11 34.42
C ALA A 16 -21.43 -3.65 35.82
N GLU A 17 -22.37 -3.64 36.79
CA GLU A 17 -22.09 -3.35 38.21
C GLU A 17 -21.02 -4.32 38.76
N ARG A 18 -21.19 -5.63 38.47
CA ARG A 18 -20.23 -6.64 38.92
C ARG A 18 -18.86 -6.41 38.29
N LEU A 19 -18.76 -6.05 36.99
CA LEU A 19 -17.51 -5.69 36.37
C LEU A 19 -16.86 -4.50 37.07
N LEU A 20 -17.63 -3.44 37.38
CA LEU A 20 -17.11 -2.26 38.09
C LEU A 20 -16.57 -2.62 39.49
N GLN A 21 -17.17 -3.58 40.20
CA GLN A 21 -16.67 -4.10 41.48
C GLN A 21 -15.37 -4.90 41.31
N LEU A 22 -15.20 -5.63 40.20
CA LEU A 22 -14.00 -6.41 39.91
C LEU A 22 -12.81 -5.57 39.51
N LEU A 23 -13.00 -4.47 38.77
CA LEU A 23 -11.95 -3.61 38.21
C LEU A 23 -10.88 -3.18 39.24
N PRO A 24 -11.19 -2.72 40.47
CA PRO A 24 -10.19 -2.30 41.44
C PRO A 24 -9.42 -3.45 42.07
N SER A 25 -9.89 -4.71 41.93
CA SER A 25 -9.28 -5.86 42.58
C SER A 25 -7.90 -6.20 42.02
N ALA A 26 -6.97 -6.60 42.88
CA ALA A 26 -5.64 -7.05 42.48
C ALA A 26 -5.70 -8.33 41.63
N ASP A 27 -6.68 -9.19 41.92
CA ASP A 27 -6.88 -10.44 41.20
C ASP A 27 -7.33 -10.19 39.75
N PHE A 28 -8.25 -9.25 39.54
CA PHE A 28 -8.67 -8.85 38.20
C PHE A 28 -7.48 -8.35 37.38
N ARG A 29 -6.70 -7.41 37.91
CA ARG A 29 -5.53 -6.86 37.20
C ARG A 29 -4.49 -7.93 36.89
N ARG A 30 -4.26 -8.87 37.80
CA ARG A 30 -3.34 -10.01 37.57
C ARG A 30 -3.84 -10.92 36.45
N SER A 31 -5.11 -11.29 36.47
CA SER A 31 -5.70 -12.18 35.44
C SER A 31 -5.74 -11.51 34.07
N VAL A 32 -6.13 -10.24 34.01
CA VAL A 32 -6.08 -9.44 32.76
C VAL A 32 -4.65 -9.34 32.23
N GLY A 33 -3.67 -9.01 33.06
CA GLY A 33 -2.27 -8.92 32.66
C GLY A 33 -1.72 -10.26 32.16
N PHE A 34 -2.07 -11.35 32.86
CA PHE A 34 -1.66 -12.69 32.48
C PHE A 34 -2.18 -13.11 31.11
N SER A 35 -3.50 -13.04 30.89
CA SER A 35 -4.13 -13.45 29.64
C SER A 35 -3.78 -12.52 28.49
N SER A 36 -3.83 -11.20 28.70
CA SER A 36 -3.46 -10.21 27.68
C SER A 36 -2.01 -10.40 27.18
N GLY A 37 -1.07 -10.57 28.09
CA GLY A 37 0.34 -10.75 27.73
C GLY A 37 0.55 -11.99 26.84
N ARG A 38 -0.15 -13.09 27.12
CA ARG A 38 -0.02 -14.33 26.33
C ARG A 38 -0.73 -14.28 25.00
N ILE A 39 -1.97 -13.83 24.99
CA ILE A 39 -2.76 -13.71 23.77
C ILE A 39 -2.09 -12.75 22.79
N LEU A 40 -1.64 -11.58 23.28
CA LEU A 40 -0.94 -10.59 22.44
C LEU A 40 0.45 -11.06 22.00
N LEU A 41 1.16 -11.86 22.81
CA LEU A 41 2.41 -12.49 22.38
C LEU A 41 2.17 -13.46 21.22
N GLY A 42 1.17 -14.34 21.32
CA GLY A 42 0.78 -15.26 20.25
C GLY A 42 0.36 -14.51 18.99
N PHE A 43 -0.44 -13.44 19.13
CA PHE A 43 -0.81 -12.54 18.04
C PHE A 43 0.41 -11.90 17.38
N ALA A 44 1.35 -11.36 18.16
CA ALA A 44 2.55 -10.71 17.62
C ALA A 44 3.44 -11.69 16.86
N LEU A 45 3.67 -12.88 17.43
CA LEU A 45 4.43 -13.95 16.77
C LEU A 45 3.76 -14.42 15.48
N GLY A 46 2.44 -14.63 15.50
CA GLY A 46 1.66 -15.01 14.32
C GLY A 46 1.64 -13.93 13.24
N THR A 47 1.56 -12.67 13.64
CA THR A 47 1.62 -11.53 12.72
C THR A 47 3.00 -11.41 12.07
N LEU A 48 4.06 -11.52 12.84
CA LEU A 48 5.44 -11.47 12.32
C LEU A 48 5.70 -12.63 11.36
N THR A 49 5.45 -13.86 11.78
CA THR A 49 5.71 -15.04 10.95
C THR A 49 4.80 -15.10 9.73
N GLY A 50 3.51 -14.78 9.86
CA GLY A 50 2.57 -14.72 8.75
C GLY A 50 2.99 -13.69 7.70
N THR A 51 3.46 -12.50 8.13
CA THR A 51 3.99 -11.46 7.23
C THR A 51 5.26 -11.93 6.51
N LEU A 52 6.22 -12.52 7.23
CA LEU A 52 7.47 -13.03 6.64
C LEU A 52 7.22 -14.15 5.64
N LEU A 53 6.34 -15.08 5.96
CA LEU A 53 5.95 -16.17 5.05
C LEU A 53 5.22 -15.64 3.81
N ALA A 54 4.36 -14.63 3.95
CA ALA A 54 3.69 -13.99 2.81
C ALA A 54 4.69 -13.29 1.89
N LEU A 55 5.69 -12.58 2.44
CA LEU A 55 6.76 -11.96 1.65
C LEU A 55 7.60 -13.02 0.90
N ALA A 56 7.92 -14.13 1.55
CA ALA A 56 8.64 -15.24 0.92
C ALA A 56 7.81 -15.90 -0.20
N ALA A 57 6.52 -16.15 0.05
CA ALA A 57 5.59 -16.72 -0.93
C ALA A 57 5.35 -15.79 -2.12
N GLY A 58 5.25 -14.47 -1.89
CA GLY A 58 5.12 -13.48 -2.96
C GLY A 58 6.35 -13.38 -3.85
N LYS A 59 7.54 -13.70 -3.32
CA LYS A 59 8.79 -13.71 -4.09
C LYS A 59 9.03 -15.04 -4.83
N SER A 60 8.51 -16.16 -4.33
CA SER A 60 8.77 -17.50 -4.86
C SER A 60 7.51 -18.33 -5.01
N ARG A 61 7.19 -18.70 -6.26
CA ARG A 61 6.06 -19.56 -6.58
C ARG A 61 6.16 -20.94 -5.90
N ILE A 62 7.37 -21.46 -5.72
CA ILE A 62 7.62 -22.74 -5.04
C ILE A 62 7.23 -22.63 -3.56
N VAL A 63 7.68 -21.56 -2.88
CA VAL A 63 7.32 -21.31 -1.47
C VAL A 63 5.81 -21.18 -1.31
N LYS A 64 5.14 -20.45 -2.20
CA LYS A 64 3.68 -20.32 -2.21
C LYS A 64 2.98 -21.67 -2.31
N GLN A 65 3.41 -22.54 -3.25
CA GLN A 65 2.83 -23.87 -3.46
C GLN A 65 3.07 -24.81 -2.26
N LEU A 66 4.24 -24.76 -1.63
CA LEU A 66 4.57 -25.56 -0.45
C LEU A 66 3.79 -25.12 0.80
N LEU A 67 3.58 -23.82 0.98
CA LEU A 67 2.84 -23.28 2.13
C LEU A 67 1.33 -23.45 2.00
N ALA A 68 0.77 -23.48 0.78
CA ALA A 68 -0.66 -23.54 0.56
C ALA A 68 -1.38 -24.69 1.29
N PRO A 69 -0.92 -25.97 1.23
CA PRO A 69 -1.58 -27.06 1.96
C PRO A 69 -1.45 -26.89 3.47
N LEU A 70 -0.30 -26.41 3.98
CA LEU A 70 -0.09 -26.18 5.41
C LEU A 70 -1.03 -25.12 5.95
N ILE A 71 -1.13 -23.97 5.27
CA ILE A 71 -2.03 -22.88 5.66
C ILE A 71 -3.47 -23.31 5.60
N SER A 72 -3.88 -24.08 4.59
CA SER A 72 -5.23 -24.63 4.47
C SER A 72 -5.55 -25.62 5.58
N ALA A 73 -4.62 -26.49 5.94
CA ALA A 73 -4.78 -27.42 7.06
C ALA A 73 -4.99 -26.66 8.38
N VAL A 74 -4.13 -25.67 8.68
CA VAL A 74 -4.27 -24.87 9.92
C VAL A 74 -5.62 -24.13 9.98
N LYS A 75 -6.13 -23.62 8.86
CA LYS A 75 -7.45 -22.98 8.77
C LYS A 75 -8.61 -23.94 9.01
N ALA A 76 -8.48 -25.20 8.60
CA ALA A 76 -9.54 -26.19 8.66
C ALA A 76 -9.69 -26.85 10.04
N VAL A 77 -8.62 -26.83 10.86
CA VAL A 77 -8.64 -27.53 12.16
C VAL A 77 -9.52 -26.78 13.16
N PRO A 78 -10.50 -27.47 13.81
CA PRO A 78 -11.31 -26.88 14.88
C PRO A 78 -10.42 -26.46 16.06
N VAL A 79 -10.59 -25.22 16.53
CA VAL A 79 -9.79 -24.65 17.64
C VAL A 79 -9.85 -25.52 18.89
N ALA A 80 -11.02 -26.03 19.27
CA ALA A 80 -11.17 -26.88 20.44
C ALA A 80 -10.35 -28.17 20.33
N SER A 81 -10.37 -28.82 19.15
CA SER A 81 -9.64 -30.08 18.94
C SER A 81 -8.13 -29.87 19.03
N ILE A 82 -7.60 -28.85 18.36
CA ILE A 82 -6.16 -28.58 18.41
C ILE A 82 -5.73 -28.12 19.81
N THR A 83 -6.60 -27.43 20.56
CA THR A 83 -6.32 -27.02 21.94
C THR A 83 -6.13 -28.21 22.84
N VAL A 84 -7.01 -29.22 22.76
CA VAL A 84 -6.91 -30.45 23.56
C VAL A 84 -5.65 -31.25 23.16
N LEU A 85 -5.38 -31.37 21.85
CA LEU A 85 -4.18 -32.06 21.39
C LEU A 85 -2.91 -31.33 21.85
N ALA A 86 -2.89 -30.01 21.83
CA ALA A 86 -1.73 -29.21 22.21
C ALA A 86 -1.37 -29.39 23.71
N LEU A 87 -2.33 -29.72 24.58
CA LEU A 87 -2.05 -29.99 25.98
C LEU A 87 -1.14 -31.20 26.21
N ILE A 88 -0.99 -32.09 25.22
CA ILE A 88 -0.05 -33.22 25.30
C ILE A 88 1.41 -32.74 25.30
N TRP A 89 1.69 -31.66 24.58
CA TRP A 89 3.08 -31.18 24.36
C TRP A 89 3.37 -29.84 25.02
N VAL A 90 2.35 -29.02 25.25
CA VAL A 90 2.48 -27.66 25.76
C VAL A 90 1.77 -27.53 27.09
N THR A 91 2.44 -26.90 28.05
CA THR A 91 1.84 -26.62 29.35
C THR A 91 0.61 -25.72 29.19
N SER A 92 -0.41 -25.92 30.05
CA SER A 92 -1.62 -25.08 30.03
C SER A 92 -1.32 -23.59 30.09
N ARG A 93 -0.23 -23.22 30.75
CA ARG A 93 0.25 -21.83 30.86
C ARG A 93 0.59 -21.19 29.52
N ASN A 94 1.11 -21.92 28.55
CA ASN A 94 1.55 -21.41 27.24
C ASN A 94 0.55 -21.73 26.11
N LEU A 95 -0.54 -22.37 26.44
CA LEU A 95 -1.54 -22.84 25.49
C LEU A 95 -2.16 -21.69 24.70
N SER A 96 -2.55 -20.59 25.41
CA SER A 96 -3.14 -19.41 24.76
C SER A 96 -2.17 -18.71 23.81
N VAL A 97 -0.85 -18.75 24.07
CA VAL A 97 0.16 -18.25 23.12
C VAL A 97 0.14 -19.05 21.83
N LEU A 98 0.20 -20.39 21.95
CA LEU A 98 0.22 -21.26 20.78
C LEU A 98 -1.06 -21.15 19.95
N ILE A 99 -2.22 -21.18 20.60
CA ILE A 99 -3.51 -21.12 19.89
C ILE A 99 -3.71 -19.75 19.22
N SER A 100 -3.37 -18.64 19.91
CA SER A 100 -3.41 -17.31 19.31
C SER A 100 -2.44 -17.19 18.12
N PHE A 101 -1.24 -17.77 18.21
CA PHE A 101 -0.28 -17.85 17.13
C PHE A 101 -0.84 -18.61 15.91
N LEU A 102 -1.36 -19.83 16.13
CA LEU A 102 -1.88 -20.69 15.06
C LEU A 102 -3.08 -20.06 14.33
N ILE A 103 -3.92 -19.31 15.02
CA ILE A 103 -5.05 -18.61 14.40
C ILE A 103 -4.61 -17.35 13.66
N THR A 104 -3.68 -16.59 14.23
CA THR A 104 -3.19 -15.33 13.62
C THR A 104 -2.41 -15.58 12.34
N LEU A 105 -1.52 -16.57 12.34
CA LEU A 105 -0.59 -16.84 11.24
C LEU A 105 -1.29 -16.95 9.87
N PRO A 106 -2.29 -17.85 9.67
CA PRO A 106 -2.92 -18.01 8.36
C PRO A 106 -3.75 -16.80 7.94
N VAL A 107 -4.33 -16.04 8.89
CA VAL A 107 -5.12 -14.84 8.60
C VAL A 107 -4.21 -13.74 8.06
N VAL A 108 -3.10 -13.47 8.74
CA VAL A 108 -2.14 -12.45 8.33
C VAL A 108 -1.40 -12.87 7.06
N TYR A 109 -0.98 -14.14 6.95
CA TYR A 109 -0.36 -14.66 5.74
C TYR A 109 -1.25 -14.46 4.51
N SER A 110 -2.52 -14.84 4.60
CA SER A 110 -3.44 -14.73 3.45
C SER A 110 -3.70 -13.28 3.05
N GLY A 111 -3.97 -12.40 4.03
CA GLY A 111 -4.23 -10.99 3.73
C GLY A 111 -3.00 -10.27 3.18
N MET A 112 -1.80 -10.57 3.69
CA MET A 112 -0.56 -10.00 3.16
C MET A 112 -0.21 -10.55 1.78
N LEU A 113 -0.42 -11.85 1.53
CA LEU A 113 -0.17 -12.45 0.21
C LEU A 113 -1.10 -11.87 -0.85
N GLU A 114 -2.39 -11.70 -0.52
CA GLU A 114 -3.35 -11.02 -1.39
C GLU A 114 -2.89 -9.59 -1.73
N GLY A 115 -2.42 -8.83 -0.74
CA GLY A 115 -1.87 -7.50 -0.98
C GLY A 115 -0.64 -7.51 -1.89
N ILE A 116 0.25 -8.49 -1.75
CA ILE A 116 1.45 -8.62 -2.58
C ILE A 116 1.08 -8.98 -4.03
N GLU A 117 0.08 -9.84 -4.23
CA GLU A 117 -0.38 -10.25 -5.56
C GLU A 117 -1.15 -9.14 -6.30
N ASN A 118 -1.77 -8.24 -5.54
CA ASN A 118 -2.49 -7.09 -6.08
C ASN A 118 -1.63 -5.81 -6.14
N LEU A 119 -0.31 -5.92 -6.06
CA LEU A 119 0.57 -4.76 -6.26
C LEU A 119 0.46 -4.22 -7.68
N ASP A 120 0.27 -2.90 -7.79
CA ASP A 120 0.20 -2.21 -9.07
C ASP A 120 1.56 -2.22 -9.79
N HIS A 121 1.63 -2.95 -10.90
CA HIS A 121 2.82 -3.00 -11.75
C HIS A 121 3.15 -1.64 -12.37
N GLY A 122 2.14 -0.81 -12.66
CA GLY A 122 2.33 0.53 -13.22
C GLY A 122 3.08 1.45 -12.26
N LEU A 123 2.77 1.36 -10.95
CA LEU A 123 3.52 2.10 -9.92
C LEU A 123 4.97 1.62 -9.80
N THR A 124 5.21 0.33 -9.98
CA THR A 124 6.57 -0.24 -9.97
C THR A 124 7.37 0.20 -11.20
N GLU A 125 6.76 0.19 -12.39
CA GLU A 125 7.36 0.72 -13.63
C GLU A 125 7.68 2.22 -13.48
N MET A 126 6.73 3.00 -12.98
CA MET A 126 6.92 4.42 -12.69
C MET A 126 8.13 4.64 -11.78
N ALA A 127 8.18 3.94 -10.64
CA ALA A 127 9.28 4.08 -9.69
C ALA A 127 10.65 3.67 -10.26
N ARG A 128 10.68 2.72 -11.22
CA ARG A 128 11.88 2.31 -11.95
C ARG A 128 12.32 3.40 -12.93
N LEU A 129 11.37 3.94 -13.73
CA LEU A 129 11.65 5.00 -14.70
C LEU A 129 12.24 6.25 -14.04
N PHE A 130 11.63 6.69 -12.95
CA PHE A 130 12.10 7.84 -12.16
C PHE A 130 13.36 7.53 -11.32
N ARG A 131 13.92 6.32 -11.42
CA ARG A 131 15.08 5.88 -10.64
C ARG A 131 14.92 6.10 -9.14
N VAL A 132 13.70 5.87 -8.62
CA VAL A 132 13.40 6.03 -7.19
C VAL A 132 14.27 5.09 -6.36
N PRO A 133 15.07 5.60 -5.39
CA PRO A 133 15.92 4.78 -4.54
C PRO A 133 15.14 3.69 -3.80
N ALA A 134 15.79 2.54 -3.54
CA ALA A 134 15.15 1.36 -2.99
C ALA A 134 14.36 1.63 -1.69
N VAL A 135 14.92 2.44 -0.79
CA VAL A 135 14.24 2.79 0.48
C VAL A 135 12.96 3.59 0.22
N ARG A 136 13.02 4.63 -0.61
CA ARG A 136 11.83 5.43 -0.97
C ARG A 136 10.80 4.61 -1.76
N ARG A 137 11.24 3.72 -2.63
CA ARG A 137 10.37 2.81 -3.36
C ARG A 137 9.65 1.85 -2.41
N PHE A 138 10.36 1.30 -1.43
CA PHE A 138 9.75 0.44 -0.42
C PHE A 138 8.72 1.21 0.42
N THR A 139 9.09 2.34 1.00
CA THR A 139 8.23 3.10 1.91
C THR A 139 7.08 3.81 1.21
N GLY A 140 7.30 4.35 0.01
CA GLY A 140 6.31 5.12 -0.73
C GLY A 140 5.43 4.28 -1.65
N VAL A 141 5.98 3.26 -2.33
CA VAL A 141 5.22 2.46 -3.30
C VAL A 141 4.69 1.18 -2.67
N TYR A 142 5.56 0.33 -2.13
CA TYR A 142 5.12 -0.98 -1.62
C TYR A 142 4.35 -0.86 -0.30
N LEU A 143 4.90 -0.14 0.68
CA LEU A 143 4.25 -0.02 1.99
C LEU A 143 2.88 0.67 1.90
N SER A 144 2.74 1.70 1.06
CA SER A 144 1.47 2.41 0.87
C SER A 144 0.36 1.51 0.30
N GLN A 145 0.72 0.54 -0.54
CA GLN A 145 -0.22 -0.42 -1.12
C GLN A 145 -0.51 -1.60 -0.19
N LEU A 146 0.50 -2.12 0.53
CA LEU A 146 0.35 -3.27 1.43
C LEU A 146 -0.34 -2.92 2.75
N LEU A 147 -0.22 -1.68 3.20
CA LEU A 147 -0.73 -1.25 4.51
C LEU A 147 -2.24 -1.47 4.71
N PRO A 148 -3.14 -1.21 3.75
CA PRO A 148 -4.56 -1.52 3.90
C PRO A 148 -4.82 -3.02 4.12
N TYR A 149 -4.15 -3.87 3.38
CA TYR A 149 -4.25 -5.34 3.52
C TYR A 149 -3.75 -5.81 4.89
N PHE A 150 -2.58 -5.30 5.31
CA PHE A 150 -2.05 -5.58 6.63
C PHE A 150 -3.00 -5.17 7.75
N ARG A 151 -3.56 -3.96 7.69
CA ARG A 151 -4.52 -3.46 8.70
C ARG A 151 -5.77 -4.32 8.79
N ASN A 152 -6.34 -4.69 7.65
CA ASN A 152 -7.54 -5.53 7.61
C ASN A 152 -7.26 -6.92 8.17
N ALA A 153 -6.15 -7.54 7.77
CA ALA A 153 -5.74 -8.85 8.28
C ALA A 153 -5.45 -8.81 9.79
N ALA A 154 -4.72 -7.80 10.26
CA ALA A 154 -4.38 -7.64 11.68
C ALA A 154 -5.62 -7.37 12.54
N ARG A 155 -6.57 -6.54 12.05
CA ARG A 155 -7.84 -6.28 12.73
C ARG A 155 -8.64 -7.57 12.94
N LEU A 156 -8.77 -8.38 11.91
CA LEU A 156 -9.45 -9.67 11.99
C LEU A 156 -8.71 -10.63 12.92
N ALA A 157 -7.38 -10.72 12.77
CA ALA A 157 -6.56 -11.63 13.53
C ALA A 157 -6.56 -11.34 15.03
N ILE A 158 -6.52 -10.07 15.46
CA ILE A 158 -6.49 -9.73 16.88
C ILE A 158 -7.81 -10.11 17.59
N GLY A 159 -8.97 -9.90 16.94
CA GLY A 159 -10.26 -10.33 17.46
C GLY A 159 -10.36 -11.85 17.58
N LEU A 160 -9.90 -12.57 16.56
CA LEU A 160 -9.84 -14.04 16.58
C LEU A 160 -8.86 -14.56 17.63
N SER A 161 -7.72 -13.90 17.84
CA SER A 161 -6.73 -14.28 18.86
C SER A 161 -7.30 -14.17 20.28
N TRP A 162 -8.04 -13.12 20.59
CA TRP A 162 -8.72 -12.99 21.86
C TRP A 162 -9.76 -14.08 22.06
N LYS A 163 -10.61 -14.31 21.05
CA LYS A 163 -11.64 -15.36 21.10
C LYS A 163 -11.05 -16.74 21.32
N SER A 164 -10.04 -17.09 20.53
CA SER A 164 -9.43 -18.43 20.56
C SER A 164 -8.49 -18.62 21.75
N GLY A 165 -7.73 -17.59 22.12
CA GLY A 165 -6.83 -17.62 23.27
C GLY A 165 -7.59 -17.76 24.60
N THR A 166 -8.69 -17.03 24.78
CA THR A 166 -9.54 -17.19 25.95
C THR A 166 -10.22 -18.58 25.99
N ALA A 167 -10.67 -19.10 24.82
CA ALA A 167 -11.18 -20.45 24.73
C ALA A 167 -10.13 -21.51 25.09
N ALA A 168 -8.89 -21.30 24.69
CA ALA A 168 -7.78 -22.18 25.07
C ALA A 168 -7.50 -22.13 26.58
N GLU A 169 -7.57 -20.95 27.20
CA GLU A 169 -7.44 -20.82 28.66
C GLU A 169 -8.62 -21.47 29.41
N LEU A 170 -9.83 -21.41 28.84
CA LEU A 170 -11.00 -22.08 29.43
C LEU A 170 -10.87 -23.63 29.42
N ILE A 171 -10.20 -24.17 28.39
CA ILE A 171 -9.95 -25.62 28.27
C ILE A 171 -8.73 -26.03 29.12
N GLY A 172 -7.65 -25.26 29.09
CA GLY A 172 -6.39 -25.58 29.76
C GLY A 172 -6.33 -25.15 31.23
N ILE A 173 -7.23 -24.29 31.66
CA ILE A 173 -7.43 -23.77 33.06
C ILE A 173 -6.06 -23.34 33.67
N PRO A 174 -5.24 -22.49 33.03
CA PRO A 174 -4.00 -22.05 33.64
C PRO A 174 -4.28 -21.09 34.81
N SER A 175 -3.66 -21.35 35.95
CA SER A 175 -3.86 -20.56 37.17
C SER A 175 -3.56 -19.07 36.96
N GLY A 176 -4.45 -18.20 37.41
CA GLY A 176 -4.38 -16.76 37.28
C GLY A 176 -4.82 -16.21 35.93
N SER A 177 -5.45 -17.02 35.07
CA SER A 177 -5.97 -16.57 33.76
C SER A 177 -7.41 -16.11 33.82
N ILE A 178 -7.84 -15.36 32.79
CA ILE A 178 -9.28 -15.05 32.59
C ILE A 178 -10.06 -16.32 32.35
N GLY A 179 -9.50 -17.30 31.61
CA GLY A 179 -10.14 -18.60 31.37
C GLY A 179 -10.43 -19.38 32.66
N GLU A 180 -9.51 -19.38 33.64
CA GLU A 180 -9.74 -19.94 34.95
C GLU A 180 -10.91 -19.27 35.68
N LYS A 181 -11.00 -17.92 35.62
CA LYS A 181 -12.09 -17.17 36.24
C LYS A 181 -13.46 -17.49 35.62
N LEU A 182 -13.50 -17.57 34.30
CA LEU A 182 -14.71 -18.01 33.57
C LEU A 182 -15.11 -19.44 33.93
N TYR A 183 -14.13 -20.34 34.04
CA TYR A 183 -14.38 -21.73 34.43
C TYR A 183 -14.92 -21.83 35.87
N SER A 184 -14.29 -21.11 36.81
CA SER A 184 -14.75 -21.10 38.22
C SER A 184 -16.15 -20.50 38.33
N ALA A 185 -16.42 -19.36 37.69
CA ALA A 185 -17.76 -18.75 37.68
C ALA A 185 -18.83 -19.68 37.10
N LYS A 186 -18.49 -20.52 36.12
CA LYS A 186 -19.37 -21.56 35.58
C LYS A 186 -19.64 -22.66 36.61
N ILE A 187 -18.62 -23.19 37.29
CA ILE A 187 -18.73 -24.30 38.23
C ILE A 187 -19.55 -23.88 39.47
N TYR A 188 -19.28 -22.64 39.95
CA TYR A 188 -19.99 -22.13 41.17
C TYR A 188 -21.32 -21.44 40.82
N LEU A 189 -21.75 -21.44 39.54
CA LEU A 189 -23.01 -20.82 39.08
C LEU A 189 -23.07 -19.31 39.38
N GLU A 190 -21.91 -18.66 39.42
CA GLU A 190 -21.79 -17.20 39.60
C GLU A 190 -21.99 -16.49 38.26
N THR A 191 -23.23 -16.48 37.76
CA THR A 191 -23.55 -15.99 36.43
C THR A 191 -23.21 -14.50 36.23
N ALA A 192 -23.30 -13.68 37.29
CA ALA A 192 -22.86 -12.28 37.22
C ALA A 192 -21.37 -12.15 36.93
N ASP A 193 -20.51 -12.98 37.51
CA ASP A 193 -19.08 -13.03 37.26
C ASP A 193 -18.79 -13.54 35.86
N LEU A 194 -19.51 -14.58 35.42
CA LEU A 194 -19.36 -15.11 34.06
C LEU A 194 -19.63 -14.04 32.99
N PHE A 195 -20.72 -13.26 33.13
CA PHE A 195 -21.01 -12.15 32.21
C PHE A 195 -20.02 -11.00 32.36
N ALA A 196 -19.61 -10.64 33.60
CA ALA A 196 -18.63 -9.57 33.82
C ALA A 196 -17.27 -9.88 33.16
N TRP A 197 -16.75 -11.11 33.32
CA TRP A 197 -15.52 -11.54 32.64
C TRP A 197 -15.68 -11.62 31.12
N THR A 198 -16.84 -12.03 30.61
CA THR A 198 -17.12 -12.03 29.17
C THR A 198 -17.09 -10.60 28.61
N ILE A 199 -17.71 -9.63 29.29
CA ILE A 199 -17.68 -8.22 28.94
C ILE A 199 -16.21 -7.72 28.97
N ALA A 200 -15.43 -8.08 29.99
CA ALA A 200 -14.02 -7.72 30.10
C ALA A 200 -13.23 -8.22 28.89
N VAL A 201 -13.41 -9.47 28.45
CA VAL A 201 -12.75 -10.00 27.24
C VAL A 201 -13.12 -9.22 25.99
N ILE A 202 -14.40 -8.88 25.82
CA ILE A 202 -14.86 -8.08 24.66
C ILE A 202 -14.19 -6.70 24.67
N LEU A 203 -14.15 -6.00 25.81
CA LEU A 203 -13.54 -4.70 25.96
C LEU A 203 -12.02 -4.76 25.74
N LEU A 204 -11.35 -5.77 26.27
CA LEU A 204 -9.91 -5.98 26.08
C LEU A 204 -9.56 -6.26 24.61
N SER A 205 -10.36 -7.07 23.94
CA SER A 205 -10.22 -7.33 22.51
C SER A 205 -10.35 -6.05 21.69
N TRP A 206 -11.40 -5.27 21.94
CA TRP A 206 -11.64 -4.00 21.27
C TRP A 206 -10.53 -2.97 21.55
N LEU A 207 -10.11 -2.84 22.80
CA LEU A 207 -9.02 -1.94 23.21
C LEU A 207 -7.69 -2.33 22.55
N SER A 208 -7.38 -3.63 22.53
CA SER A 208 -6.18 -4.17 21.90
C SER A 208 -6.16 -3.89 20.39
N GLU A 209 -7.29 -4.02 19.70
CA GLU A 209 -7.44 -3.66 18.28
C GLU A 209 -7.13 -2.19 18.06
N LYS A 210 -7.77 -1.29 18.83
CA LYS A 210 -7.56 0.15 18.69
C LYS A 210 -6.13 0.56 18.97
N LEU A 211 -5.54 0.02 20.05
CA LEU A 211 -4.15 0.31 20.43
C LEU A 211 -3.17 -0.18 19.35
N PHE A 212 -3.37 -1.40 18.85
CA PHE A 212 -2.50 -1.96 17.79
C PHE A 212 -2.56 -1.13 16.52
N LEU A 213 -3.76 -0.77 16.04
CA LEU A 213 -3.92 0.06 14.84
C LEU A 213 -3.32 1.45 15.03
N LEU A 214 -3.46 2.05 16.22
CA LEU A 214 -2.82 3.32 16.55
C LEU A 214 -1.29 3.20 16.48
N LEU A 215 -0.70 2.13 17.03
CA LEU A 215 0.74 1.88 16.96
C LEU A 215 1.22 1.71 15.51
N VAL A 216 0.45 0.99 14.68
CA VAL A 216 0.72 0.87 13.24
C VAL A 216 0.69 2.24 12.56
N ASP A 217 -0.30 3.09 12.88
CA ASP A 217 -0.40 4.44 12.31
C ASP A 217 0.76 5.34 12.71
N ILE A 218 1.19 5.28 13.97
CA ILE A 218 2.36 6.01 14.46
C ILE A 218 3.62 5.53 13.76
N ALA A 219 3.82 4.21 13.64
CA ALA A 219 4.98 3.63 12.97
C ALA A 219 5.02 4.02 11.48
N VAL A 220 3.88 3.96 10.79
CA VAL A 220 3.79 4.37 9.39
C VAL A 220 4.06 5.86 9.22
N ARG A 221 3.50 6.72 10.06
CA ARG A 221 3.79 8.17 10.05
C ARG A 221 5.26 8.46 10.30
N ALA A 222 5.90 7.76 11.23
CA ALA A 222 7.32 7.90 11.50
C ALA A 222 8.19 7.51 10.29
N VAL A 223 7.80 6.45 9.57
CA VAL A 223 8.51 5.97 8.38
C VAL A 223 8.21 6.82 7.15
N SER A 224 6.93 7.19 6.92
CA SER A 224 6.49 7.93 5.73
C SER A 224 6.57 9.44 5.90
N GLY A 225 6.44 9.95 7.09
CA GLY A 225 6.19 11.38 7.39
C GLY A 225 7.41 12.25 7.57
N GLY A 226 8.64 11.75 7.51
CA GLY A 226 9.72 12.69 7.75
C GLY A 226 11.15 12.22 7.53
N ARG A 227 11.49 10.98 7.79
CA ARG A 227 12.88 10.52 7.68
C ARG A 227 13.15 9.65 6.45
N GLY A 228 12.18 8.86 6.00
CA GLY A 228 12.33 7.98 4.84
C GLY A 228 12.29 8.70 3.48
N LEU A 229 11.67 9.89 3.41
CA LEU A 229 11.60 10.73 2.21
C LEU A 229 12.59 11.90 2.24
N ARG A 230 13.34 12.08 3.34
CA ARG A 230 14.38 13.11 3.48
C ARG A 230 15.73 12.54 3.02
N GLY A 231 16.04 12.67 1.76
CA GLY A 231 17.42 12.56 1.26
C GLY A 231 17.89 13.96 0.87
N ASN A 232 19.07 14.39 1.28
CA ASN A 232 19.71 15.60 0.78
C ASN A 232 20.25 15.31 -0.64
N ALA A 233 19.38 15.28 -1.64
CA ALA A 233 19.82 15.22 -3.02
C ALA A 233 19.98 16.67 -3.50
N ALA A 234 21.21 17.07 -3.82
CA ALA A 234 21.43 18.29 -4.57
C ALA A 234 20.69 18.21 -5.90
N ARG A 235 20.01 19.29 -6.29
CA ARG A 235 19.34 19.39 -7.58
C ARG A 235 20.37 19.23 -8.71
N ARG A 236 20.15 18.24 -9.59
CA ARG A 236 20.98 18.03 -10.78
C ARG A 236 20.29 18.69 -11.96
N GLU A 237 20.97 19.63 -12.58
CA GLU A 237 20.57 20.11 -13.90
C GLU A 237 21.15 19.14 -14.93
N LEU A 238 20.28 18.30 -15.48
CA LEU A 238 20.64 17.35 -16.51
C LEU A 238 20.51 18.03 -17.88
N PRO A 239 21.52 17.93 -18.76
CA PRO A 239 21.43 18.44 -20.10
C PRO A 239 20.35 17.70 -20.89
N PRO A 240 19.69 18.36 -21.85
CA PRO A 240 18.77 17.69 -22.74
C PRO A 240 19.52 16.69 -23.62
N VAL A 241 18.94 15.50 -23.81
CA VAL A 241 19.51 14.42 -24.62
C VAL A 241 18.57 14.15 -25.79
N GLY A 242 19.10 14.08 -27.01
CA GLY A 242 18.37 13.63 -28.19
C GLY A 242 18.31 12.12 -28.21
N LEU A 243 17.24 11.59 -28.78
CA LEU A 243 17.06 10.14 -28.99
C LEU A 243 16.89 9.88 -30.48
N ARG A 244 17.34 8.70 -30.94
CA ARG A 244 17.07 8.19 -32.27
C ARG A 244 16.56 6.76 -32.19
N ALA A 245 15.38 6.54 -32.71
CA ALA A 245 14.86 5.19 -32.97
C ALA A 245 15.36 4.74 -34.34
N GLU A 246 16.02 3.61 -34.41
CA GLU A 246 16.53 3.04 -35.65
C GLU A 246 15.96 1.67 -35.94
N SER A 247 15.12 1.57 -36.99
CA SER A 247 14.47 0.34 -37.47
C SER A 247 13.76 -0.46 -36.37
N VAL A 248 13.12 0.24 -35.43
CA VAL A 248 12.46 -0.36 -34.26
C VAL A 248 11.25 -1.17 -34.69
N THR A 249 11.25 -2.46 -34.35
CA THR A 249 10.13 -3.38 -34.59
C THR A 249 9.68 -3.97 -33.27
N ARG A 250 8.35 -4.08 -33.08
CA ARG A 250 7.76 -4.76 -31.92
C ARG A 250 6.49 -5.52 -32.32
N ARG A 251 6.42 -6.78 -31.85
CA ARG A 251 5.30 -7.70 -32.11
C ARG A 251 4.71 -8.20 -30.79
N PHE A 252 3.43 -8.47 -30.78
CA PHE A 252 2.72 -9.11 -29.66
C PHE A 252 1.82 -10.22 -30.21
N GLY A 253 2.08 -11.48 -29.83
CA GLY A 253 1.24 -12.62 -30.23
C GLY A 253 0.99 -12.70 -31.73
N GLY A 254 1.98 -12.40 -32.58
CA GLY A 254 1.87 -12.41 -34.04
C GLY A 254 1.41 -11.08 -34.67
N LEU A 255 0.86 -10.14 -33.89
CA LEU A 255 0.52 -8.79 -34.38
C LEU A 255 1.76 -7.89 -34.35
N THR A 256 2.14 -7.33 -35.50
CA THR A 256 3.21 -6.32 -35.58
C THR A 256 2.63 -4.95 -35.25
N VAL A 257 3.07 -4.37 -34.12
CA VAL A 257 2.61 -3.06 -33.63
C VAL A 257 3.51 -1.93 -34.13
N LEU A 258 4.83 -2.19 -34.20
CA LEU A 258 5.81 -1.28 -34.82
C LEU A 258 6.58 -2.10 -35.85
N SER A 259 6.79 -1.54 -37.05
CA SER A 259 7.52 -2.20 -38.15
C SER A 259 8.58 -1.27 -38.70
N GLY A 260 9.85 -1.49 -38.34
CA GLY A 260 10.99 -0.73 -38.86
C GLY A 260 10.92 0.77 -38.57
N PHE A 261 10.32 1.20 -37.48
CA PHE A 261 10.14 2.61 -37.14
C PHE A 261 11.49 3.29 -36.94
N THR A 262 11.75 4.36 -37.75
CA THR A 262 12.98 5.14 -37.67
C THR A 262 12.61 6.62 -37.54
N GLN A 263 13.08 7.27 -36.46
CA GLN A 263 12.79 8.66 -36.17
C GLN A 263 13.81 9.27 -35.25
N ASP A 264 14.18 10.53 -35.49
CA ASP A 264 15.01 11.36 -34.62
C ASP A 264 14.13 12.21 -33.69
N PHE A 265 14.55 12.31 -32.44
CA PHE A 265 13.96 13.18 -31.42
C PHE A 265 15.05 14.16 -30.92
N PRO A 266 15.13 15.36 -31.53
CA PRO A 266 16.22 16.30 -31.27
C PRO A 266 16.28 16.77 -29.81
N ALA A 267 17.51 16.97 -29.31
CA ALA A 267 17.72 17.50 -27.96
C ALA A 267 17.15 18.93 -27.82
N GLY A 268 16.53 19.21 -26.65
CA GLY A 268 16.04 20.54 -26.29
C GLY A 268 14.79 20.99 -27.05
N ARG A 269 14.12 20.10 -27.78
CA ARG A 269 12.89 20.39 -28.53
C ARG A 269 11.73 19.49 -28.10
N THR A 270 10.53 19.94 -28.41
CA THR A 270 9.30 19.14 -28.25
C THR A 270 8.95 18.51 -29.56
N THR A 271 8.93 17.17 -29.63
CA THR A 271 8.48 16.39 -30.79
C THR A 271 7.16 15.72 -30.44
N ALA A 272 6.12 15.97 -31.22
CA ALA A 272 4.81 15.35 -31.04
C ALA A 272 4.66 14.12 -31.93
N VAL A 273 4.14 13.03 -31.38
CA VAL A 273 3.78 11.81 -32.11
C VAL A 273 2.26 11.70 -32.09
N MET A 274 1.66 11.85 -33.25
CA MET A 274 0.22 11.77 -33.46
C MET A 274 -0.15 10.49 -34.22
N GLY A 275 -1.40 10.08 -34.12
CA GLY A 275 -1.92 8.91 -34.86
C GLY A 275 -3.19 8.37 -34.21
N ALA A 276 -3.85 7.44 -34.91
CA ALA A 276 -5.09 6.81 -34.46
C ALA A 276 -4.86 6.03 -33.15
N SER A 277 -5.97 5.79 -32.41
CA SER A 277 -5.89 4.91 -31.24
C SER A 277 -5.47 3.50 -31.67
N GLY A 278 -4.53 2.90 -30.94
CA GLY A 278 -4.05 1.54 -31.23
C GLY A 278 -2.90 1.45 -32.25
N CYS A 279 -2.43 2.55 -32.90
CA CYS A 279 -1.32 2.52 -33.87
C CYS A 279 0.07 2.28 -33.25
N GLY A 280 0.19 2.09 -31.94
CA GLY A 280 1.47 1.75 -31.30
C GLY A 280 2.17 2.87 -30.55
N LYS A 281 1.59 4.07 -30.42
CA LYS A 281 2.22 5.24 -29.74
C LYS A 281 2.70 4.94 -28.33
N THR A 282 1.85 4.35 -27.48
CA THR A 282 2.24 3.96 -26.11
C THR A 282 3.33 2.89 -26.12
N THR A 283 3.32 1.97 -27.08
CA THR A 283 4.37 0.97 -27.25
C THR A 283 5.71 1.62 -27.62
N LEU A 284 5.69 2.59 -28.55
CA LEU A 284 6.86 3.38 -28.89
C LEU A 284 7.42 4.11 -27.68
N LEU A 285 6.56 4.80 -26.92
CA LEU A 285 6.99 5.50 -25.69
C LEU A 285 7.64 4.54 -24.66
N ARG A 286 7.06 3.37 -24.46
CA ARG A 286 7.63 2.36 -23.54
C ARG A 286 9.00 1.87 -24.02
N ILE A 287 9.20 1.74 -25.32
CA ILE A 287 10.51 1.37 -25.90
C ILE A 287 11.52 2.51 -25.73
N LEU A 288 11.15 3.74 -26.07
CA LEU A 288 12.01 4.93 -25.91
C LEU A 288 12.47 5.11 -24.45
N CYS A 289 11.59 4.81 -23.49
CA CYS A 289 11.91 4.89 -22.05
C CYS A 289 12.65 3.66 -21.50
N GLY A 290 12.94 2.65 -22.30
CA GLY A 290 13.57 1.40 -21.85
C GLY A 290 12.68 0.53 -20.95
N LEU A 291 11.36 0.77 -20.92
CA LEU A 291 10.38 -0.05 -20.17
C LEU A 291 10.00 -1.31 -20.93
N LEU A 292 10.20 -1.34 -22.23
CA LEU A 292 9.93 -2.46 -23.11
C LEU A 292 11.08 -2.58 -24.11
N PRO A 293 11.74 -3.76 -24.25
CA PRO A 293 12.74 -3.96 -25.28
C PRO A 293 12.07 -4.07 -26.66
N PRO A 294 12.68 -3.56 -27.74
CA PRO A 294 12.26 -3.87 -29.10
C PRO A 294 12.61 -5.31 -29.46
N ASP A 295 11.92 -5.91 -30.44
CA ASP A 295 12.29 -7.22 -30.99
C ASP A 295 13.44 -7.11 -32.00
N SER A 296 13.53 -5.98 -32.72
CA SER A 296 14.68 -5.61 -33.55
C SER A 296 14.81 -4.09 -33.62
N GLY A 297 15.97 -3.61 -34.05
CA GLY A 297 16.33 -2.19 -34.01
C GLY A 297 16.91 -1.76 -32.68
N ARG A 298 17.18 -0.46 -32.53
CA ARG A 298 17.77 0.11 -31.31
C ARG A 298 17.31 1.55 -31.07
N ILE A 299 17.55 2.04 -29.85
CA ILE A 299 17.37 3.43 -29.49
C ILE A 299 18.72 4.02 -29.13
N ASP A 300 19.25 4.89 -29.98
CA ASP A 300 20.49 5.61 -29.73
C ASP A 300 20.21 6.82 -28.84
N GLY A 301 21.16 7.19 -27.97
CA GLY A 301 21.03 8.28 -26.99
C GLY A 301 20.30 7.89 -25.70
N ALA A 302 19.76 6.67 -25.60
CA ALA A 302 19.06 6.21 -24.40
C ALA A 302 20.02 5.86 -23.24
N GLU A 303 21.28 5.52 -23.55
CA GLU A 303 22.28 5.18 -22.54
C GLU A 303 22.62 6.39 -21.68
N GLY A 304 22.43 6.25 -20.36
CA GLY A 304 22.66 7.33 -19.40
C GLY A 304 21.54 8.37 -19.30
N ALA A 305 20.57 8.41 -20.24
CA ALA A 305 19.45 9.32 -20.18
C ALA A 305 18.59 9.13 -18.92
N TRP A 306 18.15 10.24 -18.33
CA TRP A 306 17.22 10.27 -17.22
C TRP A 306 15.84 10.61 -17.74
N TYR A 307 14.90 9.74 -17.50
CA TYR A 307 13.54 9.90 -17.98
C TYR A 307 12.60 10.39 -16.90
N SER A 308 11.69 11.26 -17.30
CA SER A 308 10.46 11.56 -16.58
C SER A 308 9.27 11.25 -17.48
N ALA A 309 8.13 10.84 -16.90
CA ALA A 309 6.96 10.49 -17.69
C ALA A 309 5.65 10.93 -17.06
N VAL A 310 4.74 11.38 -17.92
CA VAL A 310 3.29 11.41 -17.67
C VAL A 310 2.70 10.27 -18.48
N PHE A 311 2.31 9.21 -17.78
CA PHE A 311 1.75 8.03 -18.42
C PHE A 311 0.26 8.25 -18.78
N GLN A 312 -0.30 7.43 -19.64
CA GLN A 312 -1.72 7.46 -19.96
C GLN A 312 -2.60 7.27 -18.71
N GLU A 313 -2.19 6.40 -17.79
CA GLU A 313 -2.71 6.31 -16.42
C GLU A 313 -1.85 7.18 -15.50
N ASP A 314 -2.46 7.81 -14.48
CA ASP A 314 -1.74 8.79 -13.65
C ASP A 314 -0.64 8.17 -12.76
N ARG A 315 -0.75 6.86 -12.46
CA ARG A 315 0.22 6.08 -11.66
C ARG A 315 0.64 6.81 -10.39
N LEU A 316 -0.35 7.24 -9.61
CA LEU A 316 -0.17 7.88 -8.32
C LEU A 316 -0.43 6.90 -7.19
N CYS A 317 0.38 6.99 -6.12
CA CYS A 317 0.12 6.25 -4.88
C CYS A 317 -1.09 6.88 -4.19
N GLU A 318 -2.26 6.29 -4.30
CA GLU A 318 -3.55 6.87 -3.87
C GLU A 318 -3.61 7.16 -2.36
N ASN A 319 -2.93 6.37 -1.55
CA ASN A 319 -2.87 6.55 -0.09
C ASN A 319 -1.86 7.63 0.36
N LEU A 320 -1.06 8.16 -0.55
CA LEU A 320 -0.16 9.26 -0.29
C LEU A 320 -0.79 10.59 -0.66
N THR A 321 -0.33 11.67 -0.02
CA THR A 321 -0.73 13.03 -0.37
C THR A 321 -0.13 13.44 -1.73
N ALA A 322 -0.65 14.52 -2.34
CA ALA A 322 -0.10 15.06 -3.58
C ALA A 322 1.38 15.42 -3.42
N ALA A 323 1.75 16.13 -2.35
CA ALA A 323 3.14 16.45 -2.06
C ALA A 323 4.01 15.22 -1.85
N ALA A 324 3.49 14.17 -1.21
CA ALA A 324 4.24 12.93 -0.98
C ALA A 324 4.48 12.16 -2.30
N ASN A 325 3.51 12.14 -3.23
CA ASN A 325 3.69 11.59 -4.57
C ASN A 325 4.77 12.33 -5.38
N ILE A 326 4.84 13.65 -5.25
CA ILE A 326 5.89 14.45 -5.89
C ILE A 326 7.25 14.15 -5.22
N ARG A 327 7.33 14.17 -3.89
CA ARG A 327 8.55 13.86 -3.14
C ARG A 327 9.07 12.45 -3.36
N LEU A 328 8.19 11.50 -3.70
CA LEU A 328 8.60 10.14 -4.03
C LEU A 328 9.67 10.13 -5.12
N VAL A 329 9.52 10.97 -6.14
CA VAL A 329 10.45 11.05 -7.29
C VAL A 329 11.53 12.11 -7.08
N THR A 330 11.19 13.28 -6.51
CA THR A 330 12.12 14.39 -6.32
C THR A 330 13.01 14.22 -5.08
N GLY A 331 12.59 13.44 -4.11
CA GLY A 331 13.26 13.40 -2.80
C GLY A 331 13.14 14.74 -2.08
N ASN A 332 14.30 15.29 -1.70
CA ASN A 332 14.43 16.63 -1.09
C ASN A 332 15.07 17.65 -2.02
N SER A 333 15.17 17.37 -3.33
CA SER A 333 15.68 18.36 -4.30
C SER A 333 14.68 19.50 -4.54
N ARG A 334 13.46 19.40 -4.00
CA ARG A 334 12.42 20.42 -4.06
C ARG A 334 11.91 20.79 -2.67
N SER A 335 11.83 22.09 -2.38
CA SER A 335 11.27 22.58 -1.14
C SER A 335 9.75 22.37 -1.09
N ARG A 336 9.17 22.54 0.09
CA ARG A 336 7.71 22.44 0.24
C ARG A 336 7.03 23.57 -0.51
N GLU A 337 7.60 24.76 -0.44
CA GLU A 337 7.09 25.97 -1.10
C GLU A 337 7.11 25.82 -2.63
N GLU A 338 8.17 25.20 -3.20
CA GLU A 338 8.23 24.89 -4.63
C GLU A 338 7.14 23.91 -5.06
N ILE A 339 6.87 22.87 -4.25
CA ILE A 339 5.81 21.89 -4.54
C ILE A 339 4.44 22.55 -4.45
N ASP A 340 4.18 23.33 -3.39
CA ASP A 340 2.91 24.01 -3.16
C ASP A 340 2.65 25.05 -4.27
N SER A 341 3.68 25.81 -4.67
CA SER A 341 3.61 26.76 -5.78
C SER A 341 3.33 26.08 -7.13
N ALA A 342 3.97 24.95 -7.40
CA ALA A 342 3.73 24.18 -8.63
C ALA A 342 2.31 23.60 -8.68
N LEU A 343 1.81 23.10 -7.55
CA LEU A 343 0.42 22.64 -7.44
C LEU A 343 -0.56 23.78 -7.64
N ALA A 344 -0.32 24.94 -7.04
CA ALA A 344 -1.14 26.14 -7.22
C ALA A 344 -1.17 26.63 -8.68
N ALA A 345 -0.01 26.56 -9.39
CA ALA A 345 0.08 26.96 -10.80
C ALA A 345 -0.83 26.12 -11.73
N VAL A 346 -1.12 24.86 -11.35
CA VAL A 346 -2.07 24.02 -12.08
C VAL A 346 -3.45 23.97 -11.44
N GLY A 347 -3.78 24.93 -10.55
CA GLY A 347 -5.11 25.05 -9.92
C GLY A 347 -5.38 24.01 -8.83
N LEU A 348 -4.35 23.56 -8.13
CA LEU A 348 -4.43 22.64 -6.98
C LEU A 348 -3.91 23.31 -5.69
N ALA A 349 -4.19 24.61 -5.50
CA ALA A 349 -3.89 25.31 -4.27
C ALA A 349 -4.52 24.56 -3.07
N ASP A 350 -3.82 24.51 -1.93
CA ASP A 350 -4.25 23.87 -0.68
C ASP A 350 -4.56 22.37 -0.78
N CYS A 351 -4.13 21.72 -1.86
CA CYS A 351 -4.32 20.28 -2.07
C CYS A 351 -3.07 19.43 -1.71
N SER A 352 -1.94 20.06 -1.41
CA SER A 352 -0.66 19.37 -1.20
C SER A 352 -0.69 18.32 -0.08
N GLY A 353 -1.46 18.58 0.99
CA GLY A 353 -1.63 17.70 2.15
C GLY A 353 -2.76 16.67 2.03
N LYS A 354 -3.58 16.72 0.97
CA LYS A 354 -4.73 15.81 0.81
C LYS A 354 -4.30 14.51 0.15
N PRO A 355 -4.82 13.34 0.59
CA PRO A 355 -4.59 12.06 -0.07
C PRO A 355 -5.14 12.06 -1.50
N VAL A 356 -4.37 11.49 -2.43
CA VAL A 356 -4.73 11.48 -3.87
C VAL A 356 -5.99 10.66 -4.16
N ARG A 357 -6.34 9.69 -3.33
CA ARG A 357 -7.60 8.94 -3.45
C ARG A 357 -8.85 9.83 -3.37
N GLU A 358 -8.74 11.03 -2.78
CA GLU A 358 -9.84 12.00 -2.65
C GLU A 358 -9.93 12.94 -3.87
N PHE A 359 -9.02 12.79 -4.85
CA PHE A 359 -8.93 13.65 -6.01
C PHE A 359 -9.83 13.16 -7.16
N SER A 360 -10.41 14.11 -7.89
CA SER A 360 -11.03 13.83 -9.18
C SER A 360 -9.97 13.39 -10.22
N GLY A 361 -10.40 12.77 -11.34
CA GLY A 361 -9.49 12.38 -12.41
C GLY A 361 -8.63 13.53 -12.92
N GLY A 362 -9.21 14.70 -13.14
CA GLY A 362 -8.47 15.89 -13.57
C GLY A 362 -7.47 16.40 -12.51
N MET A 363 -7.78 16.28 -11.21
CA MET A 363 -6.83 16.61 -10.15
C MET A 363 -5.68 15.60 -10.09
N LYS A 364 -5.96 14.30 -10.25
CA LYS A 364 -4.94 13.26 -10.35
C LYS A 364 -4.01 13.52 -11.53
N ARG A 365 -4.58 13.84 -12.70
CA ARG A 365 -3.81 14.14 -13.91
C ARG A 365 -2.87 15.32 -13.71
N ARG A 366 -3.35 16.43 -13.16
CA ARG A 366 -2.52 17.61 -12.87
C ARG A 366 -1.42 17.31 -11.83
N THR A 367 -1.71 16.49 -10.83
CA THR A 367 -0.71 16.03 -9.85
C THR A 367 0.39 15.19 -10.53
N ALA A 368 0.01 14.30 -11.46
CA ALA A 368 0.97 13.49 -12.23
C ALA A 368 1.86 14.38 -13.13
N LEU A 369 1.28 15.42 -13.74
CA LEU A 369 2.03 16.43 -14.50
C LEU A 369 3.04 17.16 -13.61
N VAL A 370 2.62 17.68 -12.46
CA VAL A 370 3.52 18.37 -11.51
C VAL A 370 4.63 17.43 -11.05
N ARG A 371 4.32 16.17 -10.71
CA ARG A 371 5.32 15.16 -10.34
C ARG A 371 6.36 14.97 -11.43
N ALA A 372 5.93 14.85 -12.69
CA ALA A 372 6.83 14.61 -13.80
C ALA A 372 7.73 15.84 -14.10
N LEU A 373 7.19 17.05 -14.03
CA LEU A 373 7.92 18.27 -14.33
C LEU A 373 8.88 18.71 -13.23
N LEU A 374 8.61 18.37 -11.97
CA LEU A 374 9.51 18.66 -10.86
C LEU A 374 10.61 17.62 -10.67
N ALA A 375 10.51 16.44 -11.30
CA ALA A 375 11.56 15.42 -11.29
C ALA A 375 12.83 15.91 -12.01
N GLU A 376 13.92 15.18 -11.83
CA GLU A 376 15.17 15.38 -12.58
C GLU A 376 15.14 14.53 -13.84
N TYR A 377 15.29 15.13 -15.01
CA TYR A 377 15.26 14.42 -16.29
C TYR A 377 16.08 15.13 -17.38
N SER A 378 16.58 14.33 -18.32
CA SER A 378 17.12 14.78 -19.62
C SER A 378 16.09 14.62 -20.74
N VAL A 379 15.13 13.69 -20.59
CA VAL A 379 14.04 13.44 -21.53
C VAL A 379 12.72 13.34 -20.78
N LEU A 380 11.72 14.10 -21.20
CA LEU A 380 10.37 14.05 -20.68
C LEU A 380 9.42 13.42 -21.71
N VAL A 381 8.68 12.39 -21.28
CA VAL A 381 7.68 11.73 -22.11
C VAL A 381 6.29 12.06 -21.59
N ARG A 382 5.35 12.38 -22.47
CA ARG A 382 3.97 12.70 -22.12
C ARG A 382 3.01 11.90 -22.99
N ASP A 383 2.17 11.07 -22.37
CA ASP A 383 1.14 10.32 -23.03
C ASP A 383 -0.23 10.92 -22.68
N GLU A 384 -0.86 11.59 -23.65
CA GLU A 384 -2.14 12.30 -23.52
C GLU A 384 -2.22 13.20 -22.27
N PRO A 385 -1.32 14.20 -22.11
CA PRO A 385 -1.11 14.91 -20.85
C PRO A 385 -2.33 15.65 -20.31
N PHE A 386 -3.26 16.06 -21.14
CA PHE A 386 -4.42 16.87 -20.75
C PHE A 386 -5.76 16.14 -20.82
N LYS A 387 -5.72 14.82 -20.94
CA LYS A 387 -6.93 13.99 -20.96
C LYS A 387 -7.78 14.25 -19.71
N GLY A 388 -9.08 14.53 -19.93
CA GLY A 388 -10.05 14.74 -18.84
C GLY A 388 -9.97 16.10 -18.16
N LEU A 389 -9.27 17.08 -18.74
CA LEU A 389 -9.29 18.46 -18.30
C LEU A 389 -10.30 19.27 -19.12
N ASP A 390 -11.00 20.19 -18.47
CA ASP A 390 -11.78 21.23 -19.15
C ASP A 390 -10.86 22.23 -19.85
N GLU A 391 -11.39 22.98 -20.82
CA GLU A 391 -10.61 23.86 -21.70
C GLU A 391 -9.81 24.93 -20.92
N SER A 392 -10.43 25.56 -19.93
CA SER A 392 -9.79 26.64 -19.16
C SER A 392 -8.64 26.12 -18.30
N THR A 393 -8.84 24.95 -17.67
CA THR A 393 -7.81 24.26 -16.87
C THR A 393 -6.70 23.73 -17.77
N ARG A 394 -7.03 23.24 -18.96
CA ARG A 394 -6.07 22.75 -19.97
C ARG A 394 -5.12 23.86 -20.40
N GLU A 395 -5.64 25.01 -20.82
CA GLU A 395 -4.83 26.16 -21.26
C GLU A 395 -3.89 26.65 -20.15
N LYS A 396 -4.42 26.84 -18.95
CA LYS A 396 -3.64 27.26 -17.78
C LYS A 396 -2.53 26.27 -17.45
N THR A 397 -2.85 24.95 -17.43
CA THR A 397 -1.88 23.89 -17.16
C THR A 397 -0.85 23.79 -18.27
N ALA A 398 -1.25 23.90 -19.53
CA ALA A 398 -0.35 23.88 -20.68
C ALA A 398 0.64 25.05 -20.66
N GLY A 399 0.17 26.25 -20.35
CA GLY A 399 1.01 27.44 -20.20
C GLY A 399 2.12 27.26 -19.14
N TRP A 400 1.77 26.67 -17.99
CA TRP A 400 2.75 26.32 -16.97
C TRP A 400 3.71 25.22 -17.46
N CYS A 401 3.20 24.15 -18.08
CA CYS A 401 4.00 23.08 -18.65
C CYS A 401 5.02 23.58 -19.68
N ARG A 402 4.61 24.47 -20.57
CA ARG A 402 5.49 25.08 -21.59
C ARG A 402 6.67 25.84 -20.97
N LYS A 403 6.41 26.64 -19.92
CA LYS A 403 7.46 27.36 -19.18
C LYS A 403 8.45 26.40 -18.55
N MET A 404 7.97 25.32 -17.95
CA MET A 404 8.82 24.33 -17.25
C MET A 404 9.66 23.46 -18.20
N THR A 405 9.26 23.34 -19.46
CA THR A 405 9.95 22.48 -20.46
C THR A 405 10.74 23.26 -21.50
N ALA A 406 10.87 24.58 -21.35
CA ALA A 406 11.71 25.39 -22.28
C ALA A 406 13.16 24.84 -22.31
N GLY A 407 13.67 24.53 -23.50
CA GLY A 407 15.02 23.99 -23.71
C GLY A 407 15.18 22.51 -23.23
N LYS A 408 14.13 21.80 -22.92
CA LYS A 408 14.17 20.36 -22.55
C LYS A 408 13.73 19.48 -23.72
N THR A 409 14.25 18.26 -23.79
CA THR A 409 13.77 17.26 -24.75
C THR A 409 12.43 16.71 -24.28
N VAL A 410 11.38 16.89 -25.08
CA VAL A 410 10.03 16.44 -24.78
C VAL A 410 9.48 15.59 -25.92
N ILE A 411 8.98 14.41 -25.60
CA ILE A 411 8.26 13.55 -26.53
C ILE A 411 6.80 13.55 -26.08
N LEU A 412 5.94 14.15 -26.91
CA LEU A 412 4.51 14.28 -26.66
C LEU A 412 3.74 13.25 -27.49
N VAL A 413 2.93 12.41 -26.89
CA VAL A 413 1.95 11.61 -27.59
C VAL A 413 0.56 12.17 -27.33
N THR A 414 -0.15 12.47 -28.39
CA THR A 414 -1.53 12.95 -28.34
C THR A 414 -2.28 12.60 -29.61
N HIS A 415 -3.60 12.56 -29.51
CA HIS A 415 -4.48 12.50 -30.67
C HIS A 415 -5.16 13.85 -30.98
N ASP A 416 -4.95 14.86 -30.12
CA ASP A 416 -5.53 16.20 -30.25
C ASP A 416 -4.48 17.20 -30.77
N PRO A 417 -4.70 17.79 -31.96
CA PRO A 417 -3.77 18.79 -32.53
C PRO A 417 -3.58 20.01 -31.63
N ARG A 418 -4.59 20.38 -30.83
CA ARG A 418 -4.47 21.52 -29.91
C ARG A 418 -3.39 21.33 -28.85
N ASP A 419 -3.13 20.09 -28.42
CA ASP A 419 -2.04 19.81 -27.46
C ASP A 419 -0.69 20.17 -28.06
N CYS A 420 -0.50 19.94 -29.38
CA CYS A 420 0.72 20.28 -30.10
C CYS A 420 0.93 21.81 -30.11
N GLU A 421 -0.12 22.58 -30.36
CA GLU A 421 -0.07 24.04 -30.35
C GLU A 421 0.19 24.60 -28.95
N LEU A 422 -0.58 24.14 -27.95
CA LEU A 422 -0.46 24.59 -26.56
C LEU A 422 0.93 24.31 -25.97
N LEU A 423 1.57 23.23 -26.38
CA LEU A 423 2.90 22.83 -25.90
C LEU A 423 4.03 23.23 -26.86
N SER A 424 3.72 23.98 -27.92
CA SER A 424 4.68 24.48 -28.91
C SER A 424 5.56 23.34 -29.47
N ALA A 425 4.92 22.26 -29.97
CA ALA A 425 5.64 21.18 -30.65
C ALA A 425 6.41 21.70 -31.89
N ALA A 426 7.71 21.47 -31.91
CA ALA A 426 8.58 21.92 -33.01
C ALA A 426 8.45 21.00 -34.24
N GLU A 427 8.05 19.75 -34.02
CA GLU A 427 7.89 18.72 -35.06
C GLU A 427 6.71 17.85 -34.72
N ILE A 428 5.93 17.47 -35.73
CA ILE A 428 4.78 16.56 -35.60
C ILE A 428 5.02 15.36 -36.51
N ILE A 429 5.04 14.17 -35.90
CA ILE A 429 5.22 12.89 -36.56
C ILE A 429 3.86 12.18 -36.56
N THR A 430 3.42 11.65 -37.69
CA THR A 430 2.18 10.87 -37.80
C THR A 430 2.53 9.39 -37.93
N MET A 431 1.93 8.55 -37.08
CA MET A 431 2.06 7.08 -37.08
C MET A 431 0.85 6.42 -37.71
#